data_3433c0a992f02fd27c53c9a53924f33c
#
_entry.id   3433c0a992f02fd27c53c9a53924f33c
#
_cell.length_a   1.000
_cell.length_b   1.000
_cell.length_c   1.000
_cell.angle_alpha   90.00
_cell.angle_beta   90.00
_cell.angle_gamma   90.00
#
_symmetry.space_group_name_H-M   'P 1'
#
loop_
_entity.id
_entity.type
_entity.pdbx_description
1 polymer ?
#
loop_
_entity_poly.entity_id
_entity_poly.type
_entity_poly.pdbx_seq_one_letter_code
_entity_poly.pdbx_strand_id
1 'polypeptide(L)'
;MKKVISIALALLMVAVMLPVMAAAADAEITTEAELRAAVSAMADGDNVTVRLQNDVTINGDLKVSTGTLTILGQGNKLTMKSGSMVISNGATVNLGTKEGEGKPENNLILTSKDNTSAVINMGGSAVLNMYRGVAIKDSFTWGQAGGVQLIGENTVFNMYGGEIDNCVNGASVAGGVCIDDGALFNMHDGVIQNCSGWAGGAVSVSGGPAIGEYLSGSTGFHMYGGTIKDCHDNWRFNPEYPDDWYGGGAVCVSSDEPVSFIMDGGTITGCSADGEGYGGAIFIYTTHRDAVIEINKGEITGNSGIYGGGVSVYGGTVNIADGVALHNNTATKEGDDLYNKSGRITLGKLPAGLKLAACECDIDGWYHDKKDARWSSTKCGGGEDRMEKHMEAVFTDGRALKAAHGEAPAPAPPIIIVPEAPEQETPNPTTGANDLVGVAVAMAAVSLLGAAAVLRRK
;
A
#
# COMPACT_ATOMS: atom_id res chain seq x y z
N MET A 1 30.87 -59.71 -45.09
CA MET A 1 29.99 -59.46 -43.90
C MET A 1 30.62 -58.56 -42.82
N LYS A 2 31.92 -58.68 -42.50
CA LYS A 2 32.50 -57.81 -41.43
C LYS A 2 32.60 -56.32 -41.77
N LYS A 3 32.67 -55.87 -43.01
CA LYS A 3 32.76 -54.51 -43.45
C LYS A 3 31.37 -53.79 -43.46
N VAL A 4 30.26 -54.50 -43.62
CA VAL A 4 28.89 -53.94 -43.64
C VAL A 4 28.41 -53.72 -42.24
N ILE A 5 28.82 -54.54 -41.25
CA ILE A 5 28.45 -54.36 -39.83
C ILE A 5 29.17 -53.15 -39.24
N SER A 6 30.42 -52.83 -39.65
CA SER A 6 31.14 -51.65 -39.17
C SER A 6 30.54 -50.34 -39.67
N ILE A 7 29.97 -50.27 -40.86
CA ILE A 7 29.31 -49.06 -41.40
C ILE A 7 27.95 -48.85 -40.75
N ALA A 8 27.19 -49.90 -40.45
CA ALA A 8 25.93 -49.82 -39.77
C ALA A 8 26.09 -49.38 -38.32
N LEU A 9 27.16 -49.81 -37.64
CA LEU A 9 27.45 -49.40 -36.27
C LEU A 9 27.96 -47.93 -36.18
N ALA A 10 28.74 -47.50 -37.21
CA ALA A 10 29.19 -46.11 -37.32
C ALA A 10 28.02 -45.13 -37.65
N LEU A 11 27.07 -45.55 -38.47
CA LEU A 11 25.87 -44.76 -38.73
C LEU A 11 24.90 -44.70 -37.53
N LEU A 12 24.88 -45.74 -36.69
CA LEU A 12 24.07 -45.73 -35.46
C LEU A 12 24.71 -44.86 -34.36
N MET A 13 26.04 -44.74 -34.31
CA MET A 13 26.73 -43.84 -33.37
C MET A 13 26.71 -42.39 -33.79
N VAL A 14 26.59 -42.07 -35.08
CA VAL A 14 26.46 -40.69 -35.57
C VAL A 14 25.05 -40.13 -35.36
N ALA A 15 24.04 -40.99 -35.26
CA ALA A 15 22.68 -40.59 -34.97
C ALA A 15 22.42 -40.21 -33.47
N VAL A 16 23.40 -40.54 -32.58
CA VAL A 16 23.28 -40.26 -31.13
C VAL A 16 24.04 -39.00 -30.71
N MET A 17 24.79 -38.37 -31.62
CA MET A 17 25.55 -37.13 -31.31
C MET A 17 25.13 -35.91 -32.16
N LEU A 18 23.88 -35.82 -32.51
CA LEU A 18 23.35 -34.48 -32.79
C LEU A 18 23.02 -33.89 -31.43
N PRO A 19 23.63 -32.74 -31.05
CA PRO A 19 23.08 -31.98 -29.99
C PRO A 19 21.67 -31.61 -30.47
N VAL A 20 20.67 -32.14 -29.81
CA VAL A 20 19.35 -31.56 -29.88
C VAL A 20 19.56 -30.17 -29.33
N MET A 21 19.83 -29.20 -30.18
CA MET A 21 19.55 -27.83 -29.88
C MET A 21 18.04 -27.81 -29.68
N ALA A 22 17.61 -27.97 -28.45
CA ALA A 22 16.22 -27.73 -28.07
C ALA A 22 15.96 -26.27 -28.41
N ALA A 23 15.44 -26.03 -29.59
CA ALA A 23 14.74 -24.78 -29.87
C ALA A 23 13.72 -24.63 -28.78
N ALA A 24 13.47 -23.38 -28.32
CA ALA A 24 12.42 -23.02 -27.39
C ALA A 24 11.16 -23.85 -27.74
N ALA A 25 10.89 -24.88 -26.96
CA ALA A 25 9.79 -25.78 -27.28
C ALA A 25 8.55 -25.23 -26.64
N ASP A 26 7.63 -24.67 -27.43
CA ASP A 26 6.26 -24.45 -27.01
C ASP A 26 5.66 -25.82 -26.68
N ALA A 27 5.23 -26.00 -25.42
CA ALA A 27 4.64 -27.26 -24.97
C ALA A 27 3.17 -27.05 -24.61
N GLU A 28 2.31 -27.86 -25.16
CA GLU A 28 0.90 -27.93 -24.76
C GLU A 28 0.81 -28.82 -23.51
N ILE A 29 0.26 -28.30 -22.42
CA ILE A 29 0.21 -28.97 -21.12
C ILE A 29 -1.22 -29.33 -20.77
N THR A 30 -1.47 -30.60 -20.58
CA THR A 30 -2.75 -31.15 -20.14
C THR A 30 -2.70 -31.78 -18.75
N THR A 31 -1.48 -32.12 -18.29
CA THR A 31 -1.24 -32.87 -17.03
C THR A 31 -0.08 -32.31 -16.23
N GLU A 32 -0.05 -32.63 -14.93
CA GLU A 32 1.09 -32.36 -14.04
C GLU A 32 2.40 -32.99 -14.58
N ALA A 33 2.33 -34.22 -15.08
CA ALA A 33 3.50 -34.93 -15.55
C ALA A 33 4.17 -34.25 -16.76
N GLU A 34 3.38 -33.72 -17.68
CA GLU A 34 3.88 -32.96 -18.85
C GLU A 34 4.51 -31.65 -18.40
N LEU A 35 3.88 -30.89 -17.45
CA LEU A 35 4.47 -29.67 -16.94
C LEU A 35 5.80 -29.93 -16.22
N ARG A 36 5.86 -30.95 -15.38
CA ARG A 36 7.11 -31.35 -14.71
C ARG A 36 8.17 -31.80 -15.68
N ALA A 37 7.80 -32.51 -16.71
CA ALA A 37 8.75 -32.94 -17.76
C ALA A 37 9.31 -31.74 -18.52
N ALA A 38 8.47 -30.78 -18.92
CA ALA A 38 8.89 -29.54 -19.58
C ALA A 38 9.87 -28.75 -18.71
N VAL A 39 9.53 -28.53 -17.43
CA VAL A 39 10.38 -27.79 -16.48
C VAL A 39 11.69 -28.53 -16.19
N SER A 40 11.65 -29.86 -16.03
CA SER A 40 12.85 -30.67 -15.74
C SER A 40 13.81 -30.79 -16.92
N ALA A 41 13.33 -30.57 -18.13
CA ALA A 41 14.14 -30.60 -19.34
C ALA A 41 14.87 -29.26 -19.60
N MET A 42 14.54 -28.20 -18.88
CA MET A 42 15.16 -26.88 -19.05
C MET A 42 16.63 -26.90 -18.65
N ALA A 43 17.45 -26.28 -19.46
CA ALA A 43 18.85 -26.00 -19.18
C ALA A 43 19.07 -24.50 -18.98
N ASP A 44 20.26 -24.12 -18.55
CA ASP A 44 20.64 -22.72 -18.43
C ASP A 44 20.59 -22.01 -19.80
N GLY A 45 19.95 -20.84 -19.82
CA GLY A 45 19.73 -20.07 -21.05
C GLY A 45 18.54 -20.52 -21.91
N ASP A 46 17.86 -21.60 -21.58
CA ASP A 46 16.65 -22.02 -22.31
C ASP A 46 15.49 -21.05 -22.07
N ASN A 47 14.65 -20.92 -23.10
CA ASN A 47 13.36 -20.21 -23.01
C ASN A 47 12.26 -21.20 -23.40
N VAL A 48 11.46 -21.61 -22.44
CA VAL A 48 10.38 -22.58 -22.61
C VAL A 48 9.04 -21.90 -22.39
N THR A 49 8.13 -22.04 -23.35
CA THR A 49 6.74 -21.57 -23.20
C THR A 49 5.82 -22.77 -23.04
N VAL A 50 5.03 -22.78 -21.99
CA VAL A 50 4.00 -23.79 -21.76
C VAL A 50 2.61 -23.17 -21.86
N ARG A 51 1.68 -23.88 -22.51
CA ARG A 51 0.29 -23.47 -22.72
C ARG A 51 -0.62 -24.48 -22.02
N LEU A 52 -1.35 -24.05 -21.01
CA LEU A 52 -2.27 -24.94 -20.31
C LEU A 52 -3.51 -25.18 -21.18
N GLN A 53 -3.79 -26.43 -21.48
CA GLN A 53 -4.98 -26.85 -22.22
C GLN A 53 -6.13 -27.29 -21.29
N ASN A 54 -5.80 -27.59 -20.06
CA ASN A 54 -6.73 -27.94 -18.97
C ASN A 54 -6.27 -27.33 -17.65
N ASP A 55 -7.15 -27.35 -16.66
CA ASP A 55 -6.75 -27.14 -15.27
C ASP A 55 -5.74 -28.20 -14.84
N VAL A 56 -4.63 -27.74 -14.26
CA VAL A 56 -3.55 -28.62 -13.79
C VAL A 56 -3.40 -28.47 -12.27
N THR A 57 -3.33 -29.62 -11.59
CA THR A 57 -3.05 -29.65 -10.14
C THR A 57 -1.67 -30.26 -9.91
N ILE A 58 -0.81 -29.53 -9.20
CA ILE A 58 0.54 -29.92 -8.84
C ILE A 58 0.57 -30.43 -7.40
N ASN A 59 1.05 -31.65 -7.21
CA ASN A 59 1.26 -32.26 -5.90
C ASN A 59 2.72 -32.06 -5.44
N GLY A 60 2.92 -31.27 -4.39
CA GLY A 60 4.26 -30.85 -3.95
C GLY A 60 4.81 -29.68 -4.76
N ASP A 61 6.08 -29.39 -4.61
CA ASP A 61 6.72 -28.24 -5.27
C ASP A 61 6.86 -28.43 -6.79
N LEU A 62 6.63 -27.34 -7.52
CA LEU A 62 7.07 -27.19 -8.91
C LEU A 62 8.35 -26.32 -8.90
N LYS A 63 9.50 -26.95 -9.09
CA LYS A 63 10.80 -26.25 -8.97
C LYS A 63 11.30 -25.80 -10.34
N VAL A 64 11.44 -24.47 -10.49
CA VAL A 64 12.05 -23.81 -11.64
C VAL A 64 13.38 -23.21 -11.17
N SER A 65 14.49 -23.81 -11.54
CA SER A 65 15.81 -23.46 -11.01
C SER A 65 16.83 -23.06 -12.08
N THR A 66 16.39 -22.91 -13.33
CA THR A 66 17.26 -22.50 -14.43
C THR A 66 16.42 -22.02 -15.61
N GLY A 67 17.00 -21.23 -16.51
CA GLY A 67 16.37 -20.75 -17.73
C GLY A 67 15.17 -19.82 -17.51
N THR A 68 14.39 -19.65 -18.54
CA THR A 68 13.15 -18.84 -18.54
C THR A 68 11.94 -19.71 -18.86
N LEU A 69 10.99 -19.77 -17.93
CA LEU A 69 9.70 -20.44 -18.11
C LEU A 69 8.60 -19.40 -18.33
N THR A 70 7.89 -19.47 -19.44
CA THR A 70 6.68 -18.69 -19.67
C THR A 70 5.45 -19.58 -19.60
N ILE A 71 4.48 -19.21 -18.73
CA ILE A 71 3.24 -19.95 -18.55
C ILE A 71 2.08 -19.14 -19.10
N LEU A 72 1.40 -19.68 -20.12
CA LEU A 72 0.19 -19.14 -20.71
C LEU A 72 -1.02 -19.98 -20.28
N GLY A 73 -1.96 -19.34 -19.59
CA GLY A 73 -3.05 -20.03 -18.93
C GLY A 73 -4.17 -20.48 -19.85
N GLN A 74 -4.43 -19.79 -20.96
CA GLN A 74 -5.54 -20.08 -21.89
C GLN A 74 -6.92 -20.14 -21.22
N GLY A 75 -7.09 -19.44 -20.06
CA GLY A 75 -8.29 -19.50 -19.24
C GLY A 75 -8.29 -20.61 -18.17
N ASN A 76 -7.22 -21.41 -18.11
CA ASN A 76 -7.14 -22.53 -17.17
C ASN A 76 -6.46 -22.15 -15.85
N LYS A 77 -6.56 -23.05 -14.88
CA LYS A 77 -6.07 -22.93 -13.53
C LYS A 77 -4.87 -23.84 -13.26
N LEU A 78 -3.87 -23.30 -12.58
CA LEU A 78 -2.77 -24.05 -11.98
C LEU A 78 -2.94 -24.05 -10.45
N THR A 79 -3.21 -25.23 -9.89
CA THR A 79 -3.46 -25.40 -8.45
C THR A 79 -2.26 -26.06 -7.77
N MET A 80 -1.67 -25.38 -6.80
CA MET A 80 -0.68 -25.96 -5.89
C MET A 80 -1.40 -26.65 -4.75
N LYS A 81 -1.36 -27.99 -4.68
CA LYS A 81 -2.13 -28.75 -3.69
C LYS A 81 -1.40 -28.87 -2.35
N SER A 82 -0.11 -29.10 -2.35
CA SER A 82 0.69 -29.33 -1.15
C SER A 82 2.15 -28.94 -1.38
N GLY A 83 2.37 -27.70 -1.74
CA GLY A 83 3.69 -27.16 -2.08
C GLY A 83 3.52 -25.84 -2.82
N SER A 84 4.58 -25.33 -3.36
CA SER A 84 4.66 -24.03 -4.02
C SER A 84 5.27 -24.16 -5.42
N MET A 85 5.05 -23.15 -6.25
CA MET A 85 5.98 -22.89 -7.34
C MET A 85 7.24 -22.29 -6.73
N VAL A 86 8.35 -23.01 -6.80
CA VAL A 86 9.64 -22.57 -6.24
C VAL A 86 10.52 -22.08 -7.38
N ILE A 87 10.85 -20.78 -7.36
CA ILE A 87 11.72 -20.16 -8.38
C ILE A 87 13.04 -19.82 -7.71
N SER A 88 14.16 -20.30 -8.25
CA SER A 88 15.46 -20.17 -7.59
C SER A 88 16.63 -20.13 -8.59
N ASN A 89 17.84 -19.86 -8.08
CA ASN A 89 19.11 -19.97 -8.82
C ASN A 89 19.14 -19.16 -10.13
N GLY A 90 18.62 -17.95 -10.13
CA GLY A 90 18.61 -17.07 -11.30
C GLY A 90 17.57 -17.40 -12.36
N ALA A 91 16.68 -18.38 -12.12
CA ALA A 91 15.61 -18.69 -13.05
C ALA A 91 14.63 -17.54 -13.18
N THR A 92 14.06 -17.39 -14.37
CA THR A 92 12.99 -16.43 -14.65
C THR A 92 11.68 -17.15 -14.93
N VAL A 93 10.60 -16.69 -14.31
CA VAL A 93 9.24 -17.14 -14.64
C VAL A 93 8.41 -15.95 -15.12
N ASN A 94 7.79 -16.11 -16.30
CA ASN A 94 6.79 -15.17 -16.79
C ASN A 94 5.40 -15.81 -16.68
N LEU A 95 4.52 -15.16 -15.94
CA LEU A 95 3.11 -15.49 -15.89
C LEU A 95 2.37 -14.60 -16.89
N GLY A 96 2.01 -15.17 -18.05
CA GLY A 96 1.57 -14.42 -19.20
C GLY A 96 2.73 -13.74 -19.94
N THR A 97 2.37 -12.89 -20.90
CA THR A 97 3.31 -12.06 -21.68
C THR A 97 2.72 -10.67 -21.89
N LYS A 98 3.59 -9.71 -22.20
CA LYS A 98 3.16 -8.35 -22.55
C LYS A 98 2.30 -8.33 -23.82
N GLU A 99 2.65 -9.13 -24.81
CA GLU A 99 1.94 -9.28 -26.08
C GLU A 99 0.58 -9.96 -25.91
N GLY A 100 0.42 -10.77 -24.85
CA GLY A 100 -0.80 -11.47 -24.47
C GLY A 100 -1.75 -10.66 -23.60
N GLU A 101 -1.41 -9.44 -23.20
CA GLU A 101 -2.27 -8.60 -22.37
C GLU A 101 -3.62 -8.34 -23.02
N GLY A 102 -4.70 -8.60 -22.26
CA GLY A 102 -6.08 -8.51 -22.76
C GLY A 102 -6.53 -9.63 -23.68
N LYS A 103 -5.69 -10.64 -23.91
CA LYS A 103 -6.04 -11.83 -24.69
C LYS A 103 -6.23 -13.05 -23.77
N PRO A 104 -7.09 -14.01 -24.17
CA PRO A 104 -7.35 -15.21 -23.38
C PRO A 104 -6.10 -16.04 -23.05
N GLU A 105 -5.04 -15.97 -23.85
CA GLU A 105 -3.80 -16.71 -23.65
C GLU A 105 -3.12 -16.37 -22.32
N ASN A 106 -3.22 -15.12 -21.85
CA ASN A 106 -2.69 -14.71 -20.55
C ASN A 106 -3.61 -15.11 -19.38
N ASN A 107 -4.88 -15.44 -19.61
CA ASN A 107 -5.79 -15.74 -18.53
C ASN A 107 -5.35 -16.99 -17.80
N LEU A 108 -4.74 -16.80 -16.64
CA LEU A 108 -4.17 -17.84 -15.80
C LEU A 108 -4.58 -17.59 -14.36
N ILE A 109 -5.10 -18.61 -13.68
CA ILE A 109 -5.34 -18.57 -12.25
C ILE A 109 -4.34 -19.48 -11.55
N LEU A 110 -3.51 -18.90 -10.68
CA LEU A 110 -2.69 -19.66 -9.73
C LEU A 110 -3.38 -19.64 -8.38
N THR A 111 -3.49 -20.79 -7.75
CA THR A 111 -4.12 -20.92 -6.44
C THR A 111 -3.42 -22.00 -5.61
N SER A 112 -3.65 -21.95 -4.31
CA SER A 112 -3.14 -22.96 -3.38
C SER A 112 -4.28 -23.56 -2.58
N LYS A 113 -4.17 -24.84 -2.24
CA LYS A 113 -5.11 -25.53 -1.34
C LYS A 113 -4.32 -26.26 -0.26
N ASP A 114 -4.76 -26.08 0.98
CA ASP A 114 -4.21 -26.79 2.14
C ASP A 114 -2.70 -26.58 2.34
N ASN A 115 -2.22 -25.34 2.13
CA ASN A 115 -0.82 -25.03 2.10
C ASN A 115 -0.28 -24.48 3.42
N THR A 116 0.91 -24.91 3.71
CA THR A 116 1.78 -24.31 4.73
C THR A 116 2.75 -23.29 4.13
N SER A 117 2.67 -23.02 2.84
CA SER A 117 3.60 -22.15 2.09
C SER A 117 2.86 -21.25 1.12
N ALA A 118 3.50 -20.16 0.68
CA ALA A 118 2.99 -19.28 -0.36
C ALA A 118 2.66 -20.02 -1.67
N VAL A 119 1.80 -19.47 -2.51
CA VAL A 119 1.55 -20.01 -3.86
C VAL A 119 2.86 -20.04 -4.66
N ILE A 120 3.67 -18.98 -4.53
CA ILE A 120 4.98 -18.85 -5.16
C ILE A 120 6.02 -18.51 -4.10
N ASN A 121 7.11 -19.27 -4.05
CA ASN A 121 8.30 -18.99 -3.25
C ASN A 121 9.48 -18.67 -4.16
N MET A 122 10.15 -17.56 -3.89
CA MET A 122 11.26 -17.08 -4.70
C MET A 122 12.52 -16.87 -3.86
N GLY A 123 13.66 -17.20 -4.45
CA GLY A 123 14.96 -16.95 -3.82
C GLY A 123 16.13 -17.14 -4.80
N GLY A 124 17.36 -16.83 -4.34
CA GLY A 124 18.56 -17.07 -5.12
C GLY A 124 18.59 -16.33 -6.46
N SER A 125 18.32 -15.03 -6.44
CA SER A 125 18.34 -14.14 -7.62
C SER A 125 17.30 -14.49 -8.69
N ALA A 126 16.19 -15.11 -8.30
CA ALA A 126 15.08 -15.46 -9.19
C ALA A 126 14.30 -14.21 -9.65
N VAL A 127 13.72 -14.29 -10.83
CA VAL A 127 12.86 -13.22 -11.37
C VAL A 127 11.46 -13.76 -11.67
N LEU A 128 10.45 -13.06 -11.20
CA LEU A 128 9.05 -13.29 -11.56
C LEU A 128 8.51 -12.06 -12.29
N ASN A 129 7.91 -12.27 -13.44
CA ASN A 129 7.17 -11.24 -14.16
C ASN A 129 5.71 -11.67 -14.28
N MET A 130 4.80 -10.81 -13.87
CA MET A 130 3.35 -11.04 -13.92
C MET A 130 2.67 -10.02 -14.79
N TYR A 131 1.84 -10.45 -15.72
CA TYR A 131 1.18 -9.61 -16.71
C TYR A 131 -0.34 -9.63 -16.54
N ARG A 132 -1.02 -8.66 -17.15
CA ARG A 132 -2.48 -8.56 -17.12
C ARG A 132 -3.13 -9.83 -17.65
N GLY A 133 -4.18 -10.29 -16.95
CA GLY A 133 -4.89 -11.54 -17.21
C GLY A 133 -4.52 -12.68 -16.26
N VAL A 134 -3.43 -12.51 -15.53
CA VAL A 134 -3.01 -13.49 -14.49
C VAL A 134 -3.61 -13.11 -13.14
N ALA A 135 -4.08 -14.11 -12.39
CA ALA A 135 -4.53 -13.96 -11.02
C ALA A 135 -3.84 -14.98 -10.11
N ILE A 136 -3.21 -14.51 -9.03
CA ILE A 136 -2.77 -15.34 -7.89
C ILE A 136 -3.81 -15.18 -6.81
N LYS A 137 -4.55 -16.24 -6.48
CA LYS A 137 -5.69 -16.04 -5.60
C LYS A 137 -6.16 -17.25 -4.80
N ASP A 138 -7.07 -16.97 -3.86
CA ASP A 138 -7.76 -17.98 -3.06
C ASP A 138 -6.75 -18.90 -2.35
N SER A 139 -5.76 -18.33 -1.68
CA SER A 139 -4.77 -19.08 -0.92
C SER A 139 -4.91 -18.82 0.59
N PHE A 140 -4.59 -19.85 1.35
CA PHE A 140 -4.46 -19.75 2.80
C PHE A 140 -3.16 -20.42 3.23
N THR A 141 -2.39 -19.79 4.10
CA THR A 141 -1.12 -20.33 4.60
C THR A 141 -0.87 -20.02 6.07
N TRP A 142 -0.04 -20.81 6.69
CA TRP A 142 0.61 -20.52 7.98
C TRP A 142 2.09 -20.14 7.80
N GLY A 143 2.57 -20.03 6.57
CA GLY A 143 3.93 -19.62 6.21
C GLY A 143 4.13 -18.10 6.24
N GLN A 144 5.08 -17.61 5.45
CA GLN A 144 5.45 -16.19 5.44
C GLN A 144 4.54 -15.30 4.58
N ALA A 145 3.97 -15.83 3.49
CA ALA A 145 3.06 -15.08 2.62
C ALA A 145 1.92 -15.98 2.14
N GLY A 146 0.74 -15.40 1.91
CA GLY A 146 -0.35 -16.09 1.25
C GLY A 146 -0.10 -16.26 -0.24
N GLY A 147 0.25 -15.20 -0.94
CA GLY A 147 0.47 -15.18 -2.39
C GLY A 147 1.91 -15.45 -2.80
N VAL A 148 2.80 -14.49 -2.65
CA VAL A 148 4.19 -14.55 -3.14
C VAL A 148 5.16 -14.22 -2.02
N GLN A 149 6.15 -15.07 -1.81
CA GLN A 149 7.26 -14.84 -0.91
C GLN A 149 8.55 -14.61 -1.70
N LEU A 150 9.26 -13.53 -1.39
CA LEU A 150 10.56 -13.18 -1.97
C LEU A 150 11.62 -13.14 -0.86
N ILE A 151 12.71 -13.87 -1.04
CA ILE A 151 13.83 -13.89 -0.10
C ILE A 151 15.16 -13.80 -0.85
N GLY A 152 16.04 -12.95 -0.38
CA GLY A 152 17.42 -12.88 -0.82
C GLY A 152 17.71 -11.88 -1.91
N GLU A 153 18.98 -11.45 -1.94
CA GLU A 153 19.47 -10.46 -2.88
C GLU A 153 19.20 -10.81 -4.35
N ASN A 154 18.93 -9.79 -5.15
CA ASN A 154 18.63 -9.87 -6.58
C ASN A 154 17.39 -10.74 -6.91
N THR A 155 16.62 -11.15 -5.90
CA THR A 155 15.31 -11.79 -6.13
C THR A 155 14.29 -10.68 -6.42
N VAL A 156 13.67 -10.74 -7.61
CA VAL A 156 12.84 -9.64 -8.10
C VAL A 156 11.48 -10.14 -8.56
N PHE A 157 10.43 -9.52 -8.06
CA PHE A 157 9.08 -9.66 -8.60
C PHE A 157 8.66 -8.36 -9.30
N ASN A 158 8.33 -8.44 -10.58
CA ASN A 158 7.77 -7.35 -11.36
C ASN A 158 6.31 -7.64 -11.68
N MET A 159 5.40 -6.87 -11.13
CA MET A 159 3.97 -6.93 -11.42
C MET A 159 3.62 -5.82 -12.42
N TYR A 160 3.55 -6.17 -13.70
CA TYR A 160 3.15 -5.25 -14.77
C TYR A 160 1.64 -5.16 -14.92
N GLY A 161 0.90 -6.05 -14.27
CA GLY A 161 -0.56 -6.10 -14.26
C GLY A 161 -1.03 -7.41 -13.63
N GLY A 162 -2.33 -7.67 -13.72
CA GLY A 162 -2.93 -8.87 -13.12
C GLY A 162 -3.44 -8.61 -11.70
N GLU A 163 -3.66 -9.67 -10.94
CA GLU A 163 -4.38 -9.60 -9.68
C GLU A 163 -3.77 -10.54 -8.63
N ILE A 164 -3.58 -10.04 -7.40
CA ILE A 164 -3.35 -10.85 -6.20
C ILE A 164 -4.58 -10.66 -5.32
N ASP A 165 -5.39 -11.71 -5.16
CA ASP A 165 -6.72 -11.60 -4.57
C ASP A 165 -7.00 -12.69 -3.54
N ASN A 166 -7.58 -12.32 -2.41
CA ASN A 166 -8.00 -13.25 -1.37
C ASN A 166 -6.87 -14.22 -0.95
N CYS A 167 -5.67 -13.68 -0.79
CA CYS A 167 -4.53 -14.40 -0.25
C CYS A 167 -4.41 -14.13 1.25
N VAL A 168 -4.44 -15.18 2.06
CA VAL A 168 -4.54 -15.07 3.52
C VAL A 168 -3.36 -15.75 4.19
N ASN A 169 -2.72 -15.02 5.09
CA ASN A 169 -1.76 -15.57 6.03
C ASN A 169 -2.34 -15.57 7.46
N GLY A 170 -2.46 -16.76 8.04
CA GLY A 170 -3.06 -16.94 9.37
C GLY A 170 -2.12 -16.75 10.55
N ALA A 171 -0.81 -16.63 10.32
CA ALA A 171 0.13 -16.79 11.43
C ALA A 171 1.31 -15.82 11.50
N SER A 172 1.71 -15.11 10.44
CA SER A 172 2.97 -14.39 10.56
C SER A 172 3.07 -13.05 9.83
N VAL A 173 3.06 -12.97 8.50
CA VAL A 173 3.49 -11.73 7.85
C VAL A 173 2.43 -11.23 6.86
N ALA A 174 2.67 -11.31 5.55
CA ALA A 174 1.80 -10.70 4.56
C ALA A 174 0.73 -11.66 4.02
N GLY A 175 -0.45 -11.12 3.72
CA GLY A 175 -1.45 -11.86 2.96
C GLY A 175 -1.03 -12.01 1.50
N GLY A 176 -0.73 -10.91 0.83
CA GLY A 176 -0.37 -10.90 -0.59
C GLY A 176 1.09 -11.23 -0.86
N VAL A 177 2.00 -10.31 -0.56
CA VAL A 177 3.42 -10.38 -0.90
C VAL A 177 4.30 -10.12 0.32
N CYS A 178 5.19 -11.04 0.63
CA CYS A 178 6.23 -10.86 1.65
C CYS A 178 7.60 -10.68 0.98
N ILE A 179 8.34 -9.67 1.41
CA ILE A 179 9.63 -9.27 0.85
C ILE A 179 10.65 -9.25 1.97
N ASP A 180 11.73 -10.02 1.81
CA ASP A 180 12.72 -10.22 2.86
C ASP A 180 14.14 -10.34 2.30
N ASP A 181 15.15 -10.10 3.14
CA ASP A 181 16.58 -10.38 2.89
C ASP A 181 17.15 -9.84 1.55
N GLY A 182 16.87 -8.60 1.19
CA GLY A 182 17.42 -7.95 -0.02
C GLY A 182 16.61 -8.18 -1.30
N ALA A 183 15.43 -8.77 -1.22
CA ALA A 183 14.54 -8.95 -2.36
C ALA A 183 13.79 -7.65 -2.71
N LEU A 184 13.31 -7.57 -3.96
CA LEU A 184 12.64 -6.39 -4.50
C LEU A 184 11.30 -6.74 -5.15
N PHE A 185 10.24 -6.04 -4.77
CA PHE A 185 8.95 -6.05 -5.44
C PHE A 185 8.70 -4.73 -6.15
N ASN A 186 8.47 -4.79 -7.47
CA ASN A 186 8.10 -3.65 -8.31
C ASN A 186 6.66 -3.81 -8.78
N MET A 187 5.75 -2.98 -8.28
CA MET A 187 4.37 -2.93 -8.74
C MET A 187 4.19 -1.78 -9.74
N HIS A 188 4.13 -2.11 -11.03
CA HIS A 188 3.95 -1.13 -12.10
C HIS A 188 2.47 -0.85 -12.38
N ASP A 189 1.64 -1.90 -12.32
CA ASP A 189 0.17 -1.84 -12.50
C ASP A 189 -0.45 -3.11 -11.89
N GLY A 190 -1.77 -3.22 -11.92
CA GLY A 190 -2.51 -4.37 -11.40
C GLY A 190 -3.22 -4.07 -10.07
N VAL A 191 -3.75 -5.12 -9.46
CA VAL A 191 -4.55 -4.99 -8.24
C VAL A 191 -4.10 -6.02 -7.20
N ILE A 192 -3.89 -5.56 -5.96
CA ILE A 192 -3.78 -6.42 -4.78
C ILE A 192 -5.00 -6.14 -3.91
N GLN A 193 -5.84 -7.15 -3.68
CA GLN A 193 -7.10 -6.94 -2.98
C GLN A 193 -7.51 -8.11 -2.08
N ASN A 194 -8.38 -7.82 -1.10
CA ASN A 194 -8.96 -8.81 -0.20
C ASN A 194 -7.92 -9.70 0.51
N CYS A 195 -6.68 -9.25 0.59
CA CYS A 195 -5.60 -10.00 1.22
C CYS A 195 -5.55 -9.70 2.72
N SER A 196 -5.10 -10.69 3.49
CA SER A 196 -5.06 -10.57 4.95
C SER A 196 -3.82 -11.21 5.54
N GLY A 197 -3.12 -10.48 6.41
CA GLY A 197 -1.92 -10.92 7.11
C GLY A 197 -1.71 -10.19 8.42
N TRP A 198 -0.74 -10.62 9.25
CA TRP A 198 -0.45 -9.98 10.54
C TRP A 198 0.33 -8.68 10.39
N ALA A 199 1.21 -8.61 9.39
CA ALA A 199 2.03 -7.45 9.12
C ALA A 199 1.92 -7.11 7.63
N GLY A 200 0.96 -6.24 7.28
CA GLY A 200 0.62 -5.92 5.92
C GLY A 200 -0.40 -6.89 5.31
N GLY A 201 -1.65 -6.47 5.22
CA GLY A 201 -2.67 -7.28 4.54
C GLY A 201 -2.27 -7.58 3.10
N ALA A 202 -1.77 -6.60 2.36
CA ALA A 202 -1.27 -6.78 1.00
C ALA A 202 0.23 -7.08 0.95
N VAL A 203 1.08 -6.20 1.51
CA VAL A 203 2.53 -6.27 1.34
C VAL A 203 3.24 -6.07 2.67
N SER A 204 4.21 -6.93 2.97
CA SER A 204 5.16 -6.74 4.05
C SER A 204 6.57 -6.58 3.52
N VAL A 205 7.28 -5.58 4.04
CA VAL A 205 8.70 -5.34 3.80
C VAL A 205 9.42 -5.50 5.12
N SER A 206 10.18 -6.58 5.25
CA SER A 206 10.98 -6.87 6.41
C SER A 206 12.41 -7.20 5.98
N GLY A 207 13.37 -6.52 6.59
CA GLY A 207 14.77 -6.90 6.49
C GLY A 207 15.08 -7.82 7.65
N GLY A 208 15.39 -9.06 7.40
CA GLY A 208 15.91 -9.98 8.41
C GLY A 208 17.43 -9.97 8.41
N PRO A 209 18.07 -10.34 9.53
CA PRO A 209 19.50 -10.57 9.52
C PRO A 209 19.77 -11.75 8.57
N ALA A 210 20.44 -11.51 7.48
CA ALA A 210 21.09 -12.56 6.75
C ALA A 210 21.96 -13.33 7.76
N ILE A 211 21.70 -14.62 7.90
CA ILE A 211 22.51 -15.45 8.78
C ILE A 211 23.91 -15.49 8.18
N GLY A 212 24.77 -14.57 8.60
CA GLY A 212 26.18 -14.69 8.40
C GLY A 212 26.98 -13.53 7.80
N GLU A 213 26.46 -12.62 7.01
CA GLU A 213 27.13 -11.39 6.57
C GLU A 213 26.09 -10.37 6.08
N TYR A 214 26.30 -9.09 6.41
CA TYR A 214 25.46 -7.99 5.94
C TYR A 214 25.47 -7.93 4.41
N LEU A 215 24.40 -8.37 3.81
CA LEU A 215 24.24 -8.30 2.36
C LEU A 215 23.87 -6.86 2.00
N SER A 216 24.54 -6.32 1.00
CA SER A 216 24.50 -4.90 0.61
C SER A 216 23.26 -4.48 -0.21
N GLY A 217 22.23 -5.32 -0.27
CA GLY A 217 20.97 -5.03 -0.97
C GLY A 217 19.89 -4.55 0.01
N SER A 218 19.22 -3.43 -0.27
CA SER A 218 18.04 -3.05 0.50
C SER A 218 16.84 -3.84 0.05
N THR A 219 16.19 -4.53 1.01
CA THR A 219 14.86 -5.11 0.80
C THR A 219 13.88 -4.01 0.43
N GLY A 220 13.06 -4.17 -0.62
CA GLY A 220 12.27 -3.05 -1.09
C GLY A 220 10.93 -3.38 -1.74
N PHE A 221 10.01 -2.44 -1.55
CA PHE A 221 8.77 -2.35 -2.30
C PHE A 221 8.71 -1.02 -3.04
N HIS A 222 8.60 -1.07 -4.37
CA HIS A 222 8.44 0.11 -5.20
C HIS A 222 7.10 0.04 -5.95
N MET A 223 6.19 0.94 -5.58
CA MET A 223 4.87 1.08 -6.19
C MET A 223 4.89 2.24 -7.19
N TYR A 224 5.01 1.92 -8.46
CA TYR A 224 4.93 2.89 -9.57
C TYR A 224 3.49 3.21 -9.97
N GLY A 225 2.57 2.27 -9.72
CA GLY A 225 1.16 2.37 -10.09
C GLY A 225 0.34 1.20 -9.58
N GLY A 226 -0.87 1.03 -10.12
CA GLY A 226 -1.79 -0.01 -9.69
C GLY A 226 -2.62 0.36 -8.46
N THR A 227 -3.32 -0.62 -7.90
CA THR A 227 -4.23 -0.41 -6.78
C THR A 227 -4.06 -1.48 -5.71
N ILE A 228 -3.92 -1.05 -4.46
CA ILE A 228 -4.05 -1.92 -3.29
C ILE A 228 -5.35 -1.55 -2.60
N LYS A 229 -6.26 -2.51 -2.44
CA LYS A 229 -7.57 -2.22 -1.86
C LYS A 229 -8.15 -3.36 -1.05
N ASP A 230 -9.03 -2.98 -0.10
CA ASP A 230 -9.84 -3.94 0.66
C ASP A 230 -8.99 -5.02 1.36
N CYS A 231 -7.72 -4.68 1.67
CA CYS A 231 -6.80 -5.55 2.41
C CYS A 231 -6.84 -5.22 3.88
N HIS A 232 -6.57 -6.20 4.72
CA HIS A 232 -6.65 -5.97 6.16
C HIS A 232 -5.56 -6.70 6.94
N ASP A 233 -5.13 -6.03 8.00
CA ASP A 233 -4.31 -6.62 9.05
C ASP A 233 -5.21 -7.45 9.97
N ASN A 234 -4.88 -8.72 10.14
CA ASN A 234 -5.60 -9.64 11.03
C ASN A 234 -4.86 -9.91 12.36
N TRP A 235 -3.82 -9.11 12.64
CA TRP A 235 -3.08 -9.22 13.88
C TRP A 235 -3.97 -9.01 15.10
N ARG A 236 -3.68 -9.74 16.18
CA ARG A 236 -4.34 -9.60 17.47
C ARG A 236 -3.26 -9.34 18.53
N PHE A 237 -3.48 -8.29 19.33
CA PHE A 237 -2.60 -7.98 20.45
C PHE A 237 -2.36 -9.22 21.32
N ASN A 238 -1.10 -9.54 21.53
CA ASN A 238 -0.71 -10.56 22.47
C ASN A 238 -0.11 -9.89 23.73
N PRO A 239 -0.79 -9.96 24.90
CA PRO A 239 -0.28 -9.33 26.12
C PRO A 239 1.06 -9.93 26.62
N GLU A 240 1.48 -11.09 26.09
CA GLU A 240 2.79 -11.68 26.38
C GLU A 240 3.92 -10.99 25.60
N TYR A 241 3.59 -10.26 24.53
CA TYR A 241 4.52 -9.50 23.68
C TYR A 241 4.00 -8.08 23.46
N PRO A 242 3.98 -7.24 24.52
CA PRO A 242 3.34 -5.90 24.45
C PRO A 242 4.09 -4.92 23.59
N ASP A 243 5.32 -5.24 23.21
CA ASP A 243 6.18 -4.41 22.35
C ASP A 243 6.17 -4.85 20.87
N ASP A 244 5.37 -5.86 20.52
CA ASP A 244 5.18 -6.26 19.13
C ASP A 244 4.25 -5.26 18.42
N TRP A 245 4.85 -4.43 17.60
CA TRP A 245 4.18 -3.38 16.85
C TRP A 245 3.98 -3.85 15.41
N TYR A 246 2.78 -4.27 15.10
CA TYR A 246 2.39 -4.68 13.75
C TYR A 246 1.22 -3.85 13.25
N GLY A 247 1.01 -3.84 11.94
CA GLY A 247 -0.06 -3.09 11.32
C GLY A 247 0.10 -2.98 9.81
N GLY A 248 -0.58 -2.00 9.26
CA GLY A 248 -0.64 -1.79 7.83
C GLY A 248 -1.68 -2.67 7.17
N GLY A 249 -2.92 -2.20 7.12
CA GLY A 249 -3.97 -2.92 6.39
C GLY A 249 -3.55 -3.22 4.95
N ALA A 250 -2.82 -2.32 4.32
CA ALA A 250 -2.20 -2.55 3.01
C ALA A 250 -0.72 -2.92 3.15
N VAL A 251 0.10 -2.01 3.65
CA VAL A 251 1.57 -2.12 3.63
C VAL A 251 2.13 -2.01 5.04
N CYS A 252 2.96 -2.97 5.42
CA CYS A 252 3.80 -2.91 6.61
C CYS A 252 5.27 -2.81 6.21
N VAL A 253 5.96 -1.81 6.74
CA VAL A 253 7.42 -1.69 6.65
C VAL A 253 7.97 -1.78 8.07
N SER A 254 8.54 -2.92 8.42
CA SER A 254 9.05 -3.14 9.76
C SER A 254 10.41 -3.81 9.71
N SER A 255 11.47 -3.04 10.05
CA SER A 255 12.84 -3.55 9.95
C SER A 255 13.83 -2.74 10.77
N ASP A 256 14.81 -3.43 11.34
CA ASP A 256 16.02 -2.85 11.92
C ASP A 256 17.18 -2.78 10.91
N GLU A 257 16.99 -3.33 9.71
CA GLU A 257 17.94 -3.35 8.61
C GLU A 257 17.55 -2.33 7.51
N PRO A 258 18.45 -2.01 6.54
CA PRO A 258 18.12 -1.13 5.44
C PRO A 258 16.97 -1.69 4.60
N VAL A 259 15.89 -0.93 4.53
CA VAL A 259 14.72 -1.25 3.70
C VAL A 259 14.30 -0.05 2.88
N SER A 260 13.58 -0.29 1.78
CA SER A 260 12.99 0.78 0.99
C SER A 260 11.49 0.55 0.77
N PHE A 261 10.73 1.62 0.93
CA PHE A 261 9.36 1.71 0.43
C PHE A 261 9.24 3.02 -0.35
N ILE A 262 8.96 2.91 -1.63
CA ILE A 262 8.82 4.06 -2.52
C ILE A 262 7.49 3.97 -3.25
N MET A 263 6.65 4.98 -3.09
CA MET A 263 5.39 5.10 -3.81
C MET A 263 5.46 6.28 -4.78
N ASP A 264 5.63 5.99 -6.07
CA ASP A 264 5.69 6.97 -7.16
C ASP A 264 4.34 7.10 -7.90
N GLY A 265 3.33 6.39 -7.46
CA GLY A 265 1.98 6.42 -8.03
C GLY A 265 1.07 5.35 -7.46
N GLY A 266 -0.12 5.25 -8.03
CA GLY A 266 -1.12 4.25 -7.63
C GLY A 266 -2.05 4.72 -6.50
N THR A 267 -2.91 3.80 -6.06
CA THR A 267 -3.95 4.07 -5.06
C THR A 267 -3.95 3.00 -3.99
N ILE A 268 -4.06 3.42 -2.72
CA ILE A 268 -4.29 2.54 -1.57
C ILE A 268 -5.61 2.95 -0.92
N THR A 269 -6.61 2.07 -0.93
CA THR A 269 -7.97 2.42 -0.50
C THR A 269 -8.72 1.27 0.13
N GLY A 270 -9.65 1.57 1.04
CA GLY A 270 -10.51 0.57 1.67
C GLY A 270 -9.77 -0.44 2.55
N CYS A 271 -8.50 -0.21 2.84
CA CYS A 271 -7.72 -1.09 3.68
C CYS A 271 -7.91 -0.79 5.16
N SER A 272 -7.75 -1.81 6.00
CA SER A 272 -8.01 -1.65 7.42
C SER A 272 -7.01 -2.40 8.32
N ALA A 273 -6.72 -1.80 9.47
CA ALA A 273 -6.05 -2.45 10.58
C ALA A 273 -7.12 -2.77 11.65
N ASP A 274 -7.88 -3.85 11.42
CA ASP A 274 -9.12 -4.18 12.15
C ASP A 274 -8.91 -4.72 13.57
N GLY A 275 -7.71 -5.09 13.90
CA GLY A 275 -7.39 -5.63 15.23
C GLY A 275 -7.04 -4.53 16.21
N GLU A 276 -5.83 -4.61 16.71
CA GLU A 276 -5.17 -3.58 17.51
C GLU A 276 -4.01 -2.97 16.71
N GLY A 277 -4.02 -3.17 15.38
CA GLY A 277 -2.99 -2.75 14.44
C GLY A 277 -2.96 -1.25 14.17
N TYR A 278 -1.81 -0.80 13.71
CA TYR A 278 -1.50 0.59 13.43
C TYR A 278 -1.40 0.81 11.92
N GLY A 279 -1.85 1.97 11.42
CA GLY A 279 -1.78 2.30 10.00
C GLY A 279 -2.82 1.55 9.17
N GLY A 280 -3.99 2.14 9.00
CA GLY A 280 -5.06 1.52 8.20
C GLY A 280 -4.60 1.17 6.79
N ALA A 281 -3.86 2.05 6.14
CA ALA A 281 -3.17 1.75 4.89
C ALA A 281 -1.72 1.33 5.12
N ILE A 282 -0.89 2.21 5.69
CA ILE A 282 0.56 2.02 5.76
C ILE A 282 1.03 2.13 7.21
N PHE A 283 1.77 1.14 7.67
CA PHE A 283 2.51 1.17 8.92
C PHE A 283 4.02 1.17 8.66
N ILE A 284 4.75 2.05 9.35
CA ILE A 284 6.19 2.20 9.20
C ILE A 284 6.85 2.15 10.58
N TYR A 285 7.74 1.18 10.75
CA TYR A 285 8.64 1.09 11.87
C TYR A 285 10.02 0.67 11.38
N THR A 286 10.97 1.58 11.39
CA THR A 286 12.36 1.26 11.07
C THR A 286 13.30 2.03 11.98
N THR A 287 14.34 1.38 12.44
CA THR A 287 15.40 1.99 13.26
C THR A 287 16.65 2.26 12.44
N HIS A 288 16.75 1.69 11.22
CA HIS A 288 17.93 1.85 10.39
C HIS A 288 17.96 3.22 9.70
N ARG A 289 19.10 3.91 9.82
CA ARG A 289 19.28 5.28 9.27
C ARG A 289 19.28 5.34 7.75
N ASP A 290 19.66 4.24 7.08
CA ASP A 290 19.71 4.13 5.63
C ASP A 290 18.42 3.58 5.00
N ALA A 291 17.36 3.42 5.81
CA ALA A 291 16.03 3.10 5.29
C ALA A 291 15.50 4.27 4.45
N VAL A 292 14.93 3.96 3.28
CA VAL A 292 14.40 4.94 2.32
C VAL A 292 12.88 4.77 2.26
N ILE A 293 12.15 5.68 2.90
CA ILE A 293 10.68 5.66 2.93
C ILE A 293 10.16 6.94 2.27
N GLU A 294 9.66 6.81 1.05
CA GLU A 294 9.23 7.94 0.23
C GLU A 294 7.84 7.70 -0.36
N ILE A 295 6.94 8.63 -0.13
CA ILE A 295 5.64 8.70 -0.79
C ILE A 295 5.68 9.94 -1.67
N ASN A 296 6.00 9.74 -2.96
CA ASN A 296 6.26 10.82 -3.89
C ASN A 296 5.00 11.22 -4.67
N LYS A 297 4.10 10.25 -4.93
CA LYS A 297 2.85 10.47 -5.66
C LYS A 297 1.83 9.38 -5.29
N GLY A 298 0.58 9.63 -5.63
CA GLY A 298 -0.50 8.65 -5.48
C GLY A 298 -1.57 9.12 -4.53
N GLU A 299 -2.49 8.22 -4.25
CA GLU A 299 -3.66 8.48 -3.43
C GLU A 299 -3.78 7.42 -2.31
N ILE A 300 -3.98 7.88 -1.08
CA ILE A 300 -4.20 7.05 0.11
C ILE A 300 -5.49 7.55 0.76
N THR A 301 -6.59 6.84 0.55
CA THR A 301 -7.92 7.33 0.92
C THR A 301 -8.87 6.20 1.34
N GLY A 302 -9.81 6.50 2.23
CA GLY A 302 -10.84 5.54 2.65
C GLY A 302 -10.32 4.36 3.48
N ASN A 303 -9.14 4.50 4.08
CA ASN A 303 -8.55 3.46 4.93
C ASN A 303 -8.88 3.71 6.41
N SER A 304 -8.79 2.68 7.24
CA SER A 304 -9.13 2.76 8.64
C SER A 304 -8.15 2.05 9.57
N GLY A 305 -7.85 2.66 10.72
CA GLY A 305 -6.94 2.08 11.70
C GLY A 305 -7.20 2.58 13.12
N ILE A 306 -6.39 2.14 14.08
CA ILE A 306 -6.47 2.66 15.45
C ILE A 306 -5.72 3.99 15.57
N TYR A 307 -4.49 4.02 15.05
CA TYR A 307 -3.65 5.22 14.94
C TYR A 307 -3.16 5.32 13.50
N GLY A 308 -3.41 6.46 12.85
CA GLY A 308 -3.09 6.65 11.44
C GLY A 308 -4.00 5.82 10.54
N GLY A 309 -5.22 6.28 10.28
CA GLY A 309 -6.11 5.61 9.33
C GLY A 309 -5.48 5.49 7.95
N GLY A 310 -4.76 6.53 7.50
CA GLY A 310 -3.91 6.47 6.31
C GLY A 310 -2.52 5.91 6.64
N VAL A 311 -1.67 6.72 7.25
CA VAL A 311 -0.25 6.39 7.52
C VAL A 311 0.06 6.49 9.01
N SER A 312 0.73 5.49 9.53
CA SER A 312 1.23 5.48 10.91
C SER A 312 2.74 5.28 10.93
N VAL A 313 3.46 6.18 11.61
CA VAL A 313 4.93 6.17 11.69
C VAL A 313 5.37 6.02 13.14
N TYR A 314 5.99 4.90 13.45
CA TYR A 314 6.48 4.56 14.78
C TYR A 314 8.00 4.74 14.91
N GLY A 315 8.70 4.87 13.79
CA GLY A 315 10.14 5.10 13.74
C GLY A 315 10.60 5.41 12.32
N GLY A 316 11.86 5.81 12.17
CA GLY A 316 12.48 6.08 10.88
C GLY A 316 12.27 7.50 10.35
N THR A 317 12.75 7.70 9.13
CA THR A 317 12.60 8.96 8.38
C THR A 317 11.69 8.72 7.18
N VAL A 318 10.62 9.49 7.08
CA VAL A 318 9.58 9.36 6.04
C VAL A 318 9.44 10.67 5.32
N ASN A 319 9.47 10.61 3.99
CA ASN A 319 9.19 11.76 3.13
C ASN A 319 7.84 11.57 2.43
N ILE A 320 6.89 12.47 2.69
CA ILE A 320 5.62 12.57 1.97
C ILE A 320 5.68 13.84 1.14
N ALA A 321 5.80 13.70 -0.18
CA ALA A 321 6.04 14.82 -1.09
C ALA A 321 4.81 15.69 -1.32
N ASP A 322 5.02 16.85 -1.91
CA ASP A 322 3.94 17.71 -2.38
C ASP A 322 3.08 16.99 -3.43
N GLY A 323 1.77 17.14 -3.32
CA GLY A 323 0.83 16.59 -4.28
C GLY A 323 0.41 15.14 -4.02
N VAL A 324 0.85 14.52 -2.93
CA VAL A 324 0.30 13.24 -2.47
C VAL A 324 -1.11 13.45 -1.93
N ALA A 325 -2.08 12.70 -2.43
CA ALA A 325 -3.47 12.76 -2.01
C ALA A 325 -3.69 11.82 -0.80
N LEU A 326 -3.37 12.31 0.40
CA LEU A 326 -3.57 11.59 1.66
C LEU A 326 -4.75 12.22 2.40
N HIS A 327 -5.94 11.60 2.32
CA HIS A 327 -7.18 12.19 2.84
C HIS A 327 -8.30 11.17 3.03
N ASN A 328 -9.37 11.56 3.73
CA ASN A 328 -10.57 10.74 3.96
C ASN A 328 -10.29 9.37 4.58
N ASN A 329 -9.21 9.24 5.33
CA ASN A 329 -8.95 8.06 6.14
C ASN A 329 -9.53 8.27 7.54
N THR A 330 -9.64 7.24 8.33
CA THR A 330 -10.23 7.32 9.66
C THR A 330 -9.40 6.59 10.71
N ALA A 331 -9.23 7.20 11.88
CA ALA A 331 -8.62 6.56 13.02
C ALA A 331 -9.58 6.50 14.20
N THR A 332 -9.69 5.36 14.86
CA THR A 332 -10.54 5.24 16.04
C THR A 332 -9.99 5.99 17.25
N LYS A 333 -8.67 6.18 17.31
CA LYS A 333 -8.00 6.96 18.35
C LYS A 333 -7.46 8.28 17.84
N GLU A 334 -6.44 8.30 17.03
CA GLU A 334 -5.76 9.53 16.59
C GLU A 334 -5.14 9.40 15.20
N GLY A 335 -5.12 10.55 14.47
CA GLY A 335 -4.46 10.67 13.17
C GLY A 335 -5.27 10.05 12.05
N ASP A 336 -6.45 10.60 11.76
CA ASP A 336 -7.29 10.10 10.68
C ASP A 336 -6.47 9.82 9.42
N ASP A 337 -5.65 10.77 8.97
CA ASP A 337 -4.82 10.56 7.79
C ASP A 337 -3.36 10.23 8.14
N LEU A 338 -2.80 10.86 9.18
CA LEU A 338 -1.41 10.68 9.56
C LEU A 338 -1.22 10.66 11.08
N TYR A 339 -0.57 9.63 11.57
CA TYR A 339 -0.10 9.54 12.95
C TYR A 339 1.41 9.35 13.00
N ASN A 340 2.09 10.17 13.79
CA ASN A 340 3.52 10.02 14.06
C ASN A 340 3.77 9.84 15.56
N LYS A 341 4.27 8.70 15.96
CA LYS A 341 4.68 8.46 17.35
C LYS A 341 6.09 9.00 17.62
N SER A 342 7.08 8.58 16.83
CA SER A 342 8.49 8.89 17.11
C SER A 342 9.37 9.00 15.84
N GLY A 343 8.79 8.91 14.65
CA GLY A 343 9.51 9.07 13.40
C GLY A 343 9.82 10.54 13.07
N ARG A 344 10.65 10.73 12.07
CA ARG A 344 10.89 12.03 11.44
C ARG A 344 10.17 12.07 10.10
N ILE A 345 9.19 12.96 9.98
CA ILE A 345 8.37 13.07 8.77
C ILE A 345 8.58 14.44 8.13
N THR A 346 8.92 14.42 6.83
CA THR A 346 8.75 15.58 5.95
C THR A 346 7.37 15.46 5.31
N LEU A 347 6.52 16.47 5.49
CA LEU A 347 5.15 16.46 5.02
C LEU A 347 4.91 17.58 4.03
N GLY A 348 4.58 17.22 2.80
CA GLY A 348 4.24 18.12 1.72
C GLY A 348 2.82 18.67 1.75
N LYS A 349 2.51 19.55 0.80
CA LYS A 349 1.18 20.12 0.61
C LYS A 349 0.25 19.13 -0.08
N LEU A 350 -0.99 19.11 0.38
CA LEU A 350 -2.06 18.39 -0.30
C LEU A 350 -2.33 18.99 -1.69
N PRO A 351 -2.68 18.17 -2.69
CA PRO A 351 -3.08 18.68 -4.00
C PRO A 351 -4.40 19.46 -3.91
N ALA A 352 -4.57 20.44 -4.78
CA ALA A 352 -5.81 21.19 -4.87
C ALA A 352 -6.96 20.33 -5.41
N GLY A 353 -8.18 20.65 -5.03
CA GLY A 353 -9.40 20.03 -5.55
C GLY A 353 -9.81 18.73 -4.86
N LEU A 354 -9.12 18.31 -3.82
CA LEU A 354 -9.56 17.21 -2.98
C LEU A 354 -10.83 17.58 -2.23
N LYS A 355 -11.72 16.59 -2.04
CA LYS A 355 -12.98 16.76 -1.32
C LYS A 355 -13.05 15.89 -0.07
N LEU A 356 -13.65 16.41 0.97
CA LEU A 356 -14.06 15.60 2.11
C LEU A 356 -15.28 14.77 1.74
N ALA A 357 -15.21 13.46 1.91
CA ALA A 357 -16.32 12.56 1.62
C ALA A 357 -17.61 12.87 2.42
N ALA A 358 -17.46 13.41 3.63
CA ALA A 358 -18.57 13.69 4.51
C ALA A 358 -19.44 14.88 4.08
N CYS A 359 -18.88 15.88 3.38
CA CYS A 359 -19.60 17.12 3.02
C CYS A 359 -19.38 17.60 1.59
N GLU A 360 -18.58 16.90 0.79
CA GLU A 360 -18.16 17.34 -0.53
C GLU A 360 -17.46 18.73 -0.53
N CYS A 361 -17.02 19.18 0.66
CA CYS A 361 -16.30 20.42 0.82
C CYS A 361 -14.86 20.29 0.33
N ASP A 362 -14.26 21.40 -0.14
CA ASP A 362 -12.86 21.42 -0.54
C ASP A 362 -11.94 21.20 0.68
N ILE A 363 -10.99 20.29 0.57
CA ILE A 363 -9.90 20.18 1.53
C ILE A 363 -8.94 21.35 1.31
N ASP A 364 -8.66 22.13 2.35
CA ASP A 364 -7.83 23.32 2.25
C ASP A 364 -6.48 23.22 2.99
N GLY A 365 -6.23 22.09 3.65
CA GLY A 365 -4.95 21.85 4.31
C GLY A 365 -4.96 20.78 5.40
N TRP A 366 -3.88 20.76 6.16
CA TRP A 366 -3.67 19.88 7.29
C TRP A 366 -4.21 20.50 8.57
N TYR A 367 -4.88 19.70 9.39
CA TYR A 367 -5.41 20.06 10.69
C TYR A 367 -4.97 19.09 11.77
N HIS A 368 -4.82 19.57 12.98
CA HIS A 368 -4.68 18.68 14.14
C HIS A 368 -5.95 17.86 14.28
N ASP A 369 -5.78 16.55 14.34
CA ASP A 369 -6.88 15.67 14.66
C ASP A 369 -7.47 16.02 16.04
N LYS A 370 -8.79 15.91 16.21
CA LYS A 370 -9.54 16.22 17.43
C LYS A 370 -9.47 17.67 17.97
N LYS A 371 -8.74 18.57 17.34
CA LYS A 371 -8.65 19.98 17.79
C LYS A 371 -9.24 20.95 16.79
N ASP A 372 -9.56 20.53 15.59
CA ASP A 372 -10.02 21.33 14.45
C ASP A 372 -9.19 22.61 14.22
N ALA A 373 -7.96 22.60 14.71
CA ALA A 373 -7.01 23.67 14.56
C ALA A 373 -6.12 23.39 13.36
N ARG A 374 -6.04 24.36 12.46
CA ARG A 374 -5.14 24.26 11.31
C ARG A 374 -3.72 23.99 11.79
N TRP A 375 -3.11 22.96 11.23
CA TRP A 375 -1.74 22.63 11.57
C TRP A 375 -0.80 23.64 10.91
N SER A 376 0.05 24.24 11.70
CA SER A 376 1.16 25.07 11.24
C SER A 376 2.43 24.59 11.89
N SER A 377 3.49 24.46 11.13
CA SER A 377 4.80 24.11 11.66
C SER A 377 5.25 25.17 12.68
N THR A 378 5.12 24.88 13.96
CA THR A 378 5.47 25.80 15.05
C THR A 378 6.98 26.08 15.16
N LYS A 379 7.82 25.24 14.56
CA LYS A 379 9.28 25.48 14.53
C LYS A 379 9.69 26.63 13.61
N CYS A 380 8.83 27.08 12.70
CA CYS A 380 9.11 28.21 11.83
C CYS A 380 8.63 29.55 12.39
N GLY A 381 8.16 29.60 13.63
CA GLY A 381 7.93 30.85 14.37
C GLY A 381 7.02 31.86 13.68
N GLY A 382 5.76 31.52 13.46
CA GLY A 382 4.68 32.48 13.26
C GLY A 382 4.18 32.72 11.84
N GLY A 383 2.86 32.75 11.71
CA GLY A 383 2.10 33.36 10.64
C GLY A 383 1.90 32.50 9.38
N GLU A 384 0.71 32.64 8.80
CA GLU A 384 0.27 31.97 7.57
C GLU A 384 1.24 32.20 6.37
N ASP A 385 1.91 33.35 6.31
CA ASP A 385 2.86 33.72 5.25
C ASP A 385 4.13 32.86 5.23
N ARG A 386 4.43 32.09 6.26
CA ARG A 386 5.60 31.22 6.31
C ARG A 386 5.32 29.80 5.87
N MET A 387 4.08 29.36 5.83
CA MET A 387 3.73 28.05 5.29
C MET A 387 4.04 27.93 3.80
N GLU A 388 3.94 29.02 3.04
CA GLU A 388 4.30 29.02 1.62
C GLU A 388 5.81 28.91 1.35
N LYS A 389 6.65 29.29 2.30
CA LYS A 389 8.12 29.26 2.15
C LYS A 389 8.79 28.02 2.73
N HIS A 390 8.11 27.31 3.63
CA HIS A 390 8.61 26.07 4.21
C HIS A 390 7.61 24.96 3.94
N MET A 391 7.69 24.40 2.74
CA MET A 391 6.83 23.34 2.26
C MET A 391 7.06 22.01 2.97
N GLU A 392 8.13 21.92 3.76
CA GLU A 392 8.53 20.74 4.50
C GLU A 392 8.35 20.99 5.99
N ALA A 393 7.51 20.18 6.61
CA ALA A 393 7.35 20.19 8.05
C ALA A 393 7.88 18.88 8.63
N VAL A 394 8.85 19.00 9.53
CA VAL A 394 9.45 17.83 10.18
C VAL A 394 8.80 17.60 11.53
N PHE A 395 8.18 16.43 11.69
CA PHE A 395 7.67 15.97 12.97
C PHE A 395 8.71 15.12 13.68
N THR A 396 8.87 15.34 14.97
CA THR A 396 9.75 14.53 15.82
C THR A 396 9.05 13.99 17.06
N ASP A 397 7.74 14.21 17.19
CA ASP A 397 7.04 14.02 18.45
C ASP A 397 5.56 13.76 18.21
N GLY A 398 5.00 12.65 18.67
CA GLY A 398 3.64 12.19 18.50
C GLY A 398 2.64 13.22 18.01
N ARG A 399 2.31 13.20 16.74
CA ARG A 399 1.40 14.13 16.09
C ARG A 399 0.35 13.38 15.32
N ALA A 400 -0.88 13.84 15.46
CA ALA A 400 -2.04 13.30 14.78
C ALA A 400 -2.64 14.36 13.86
N LEU A 401 -2.70 14.09 12.56
CA LEU A 401 -3.19 15.02 11.56
C LEU A 401 -4.28 14.40 10.70
N LYS A 402 -5.14 15.28 10.19
CA LYS A 402 -6.13 15.00 9.16
C LYS A 402 -6.10 16.06 8.06
N ALA A 403 -6.35 15.67 6.84
CA ALA A 403 -6.69 16.57 5.76
C ALA A 403 -8.14 17.05 5.96
N ALA A 404 -8.36 18.34 6.03
CA ALA A 404 -9.68 18.86 6.38
C ALA A 404 -9.97 20.22 5.71
N HIS A 405 -11.17 20.68 5.91
CA HIS A 405 -11.65 22.02 5.58
C HIS A 405 -11.77 22.83 6.85
N GLY A 406 -11.16 24.01 6.90
CA GLY A 406 -11.37 24.95 7.99
C GLY A 406 -12.83 25.46 7.98
N GLU A 407 -13.44 25.58 9.14
CA GLU A 407 -14.70 26.34 9.21
C GLU A 407 -14.45 27.70 8.58
N ALA A 408 -15.22 28.06 7.56
CA ALA A 408 -15.24 29.43 7.05
C ALA A 408 -15.45 30.34 8.24
N PRO A 409 -14.66 31.42 8.44
CA PRO A 409 -14.89 32.35 9.52
C PRO A 409 -16.36 32.74 9.47
N ALA A 410 -17.05 32.61 10.60
CA ALA A 410 -18.47 32.94 10.69
C ALA A 410 -18.70 34.25 9.94
N PRO A 411 -19.68 34.34 9.04
CA PRO A 411 -19.90 35.55 8.28
C PRO A 411 -19.97 36.73 9.29
N ALA A 412 -19.15 37.74 9.03
CA ALA A 412 -19.12 38.89 9.90
C ALA A 412 -20.57 39.31 10.21
N PRO A 413 -20.94 39.51 11.48
CA PRO A 413 -22.29 39.85 11.80
C PRO A 413 -22.71 41.03 10.91
N PRO A 414 -23.91 40.99 10.28
CA PRO A 414 -24.33 42.04 9.38
C PRO A 414 -24.10 43.39 10.03
N ILE A 415 -23.37 44.27 9.37
CA ILE A 415 -23.15 45.62 9.81
C ILE A 415 -24.57 46.21 9.88
N ILE A 416 -25.11 46.31 11.08
CA ILE A 416 -26.35 47.04 11.31
C ILE A 416 -25.97 48.50 11.04
N ILE A 417 -26.24 48.98 9.85
CA ILE A 417 -26.20 50.40 9.56
C ILE A 417 -27.35 50.98 10.39
N VAL A 418 -27.02 51.44 11.57
CA VAL A 418 -27.97 52.28 12.33
C VAL A 418 -28.16 53.52 11.48
N PRO A 419 -29.37 53.81 11.00
CA PRO A 419 -29.59 55.05 10.27
C PRO A 419 -29.14 56.21 11.17
N GLU A 420 -28.28 57.08 10.65
CA GLU A 420 -27.87 58.27 11.33
C GLU A 420 -29.14 59.00 11.72
N ALA A 421 -29.32 59.26 13.04
CA ALA A 421 -30.50 59.99 13.53
C ALA A 421 -30.50 61.33 12.80
N PRO A 422 -31.67 61.76 12.27
CA PRO A 422 -31.77 63.08 11.61
C PRO A 422 -31.25 64.17 12.54
N GLU A 423 -30.36 65.01 12.04
CA GLU A 423 -29.84 66.17 12.74
C GLU A 423 -31.02 66.95 13.36
N GLN A 424 -31.10 66.97 14.67
CA GLN A 424 -32.04 67.77 15.37
C GLN A 424 -31.70 69.26 15.15
N GLU A 425 -32.47 69.90 14.31
CA GLU A 425 -32.54 71.39 14.32
C GLU A 425 -32.76 71.84 15.74
N THR A 426 -31.86 72.66 16.31
CA THR A 426 -32.00 73.24 17.63
C THR A 426 -33.19 74.14 17.66
N PRO A 427 -34.25 73.87 18.42
CA PRO A 427 -35.31 74.82 18.65
C PRO A 427 -34.86 75.89 19.68
N ASN A 428 -35.13 77.13 19.37
CA ASN A 428 -34.96 78.30 20.21
C ASN A 428 -35.69 78.13 21.56
N PRO A 429 -35.15 78.59 22.68
CA PRO A 429 -35.65 78.24 24.01
C PRO A 429 -36.92 79.04 24.36
N THR A 430 -38.04 78.37 24.53
CA THR A 430 -39.17 78.89 25.32
C THR A 430 -39.80 77.76 26.14
N THR A 431 -39.60 77.90 27.42
CA THR A 431 -40.47 77.52 28.55
C THR A 431 -41.13 76.13 28.57
N GLY A 432 -40.74 75.35 29.51
CA GLY A 432 -41.55 74.66 30.50
C GLY A 432 -42.30 73.39 30.12
N ALA A 433 -41.94 72.39 30.82
CA ALA A 433 -42.72 71.31 31.41
C ALA A 433 -42.30 69.90 30.99
N ASN A 434 -41.87 69.18 31.99
CA ASN A 434 -41.88 67.74 32.22
C ASN A 434 -42.08 66.76 31.04
N ASP A 435 -41.02 65.98 30.69
CA ASP A 435 -41.24 64.69 30.11
C ASP A 435 -40.31 63.60 30.73
N LEU A 436 -40.89 62.92 31.70
CA LEU A 436 -40.35 61.72 32.37
C LEU A 436 -40.64 60.41 31.59
N VAL A 437 -41.09 60.51 30.35
CA VAL A 437 -41.51 59.32 29.55
C VAL A 437 -40.37 58.74 28.70
N GLY A 438 -39.35 59.56 28.35
CA GLY A 438 -38.23 59.09 27.46
C GLY A 438 -37.25 58.18 28.14
N VAL A 439 -37.12 58.16 29.47
CA VAL A 439 -36.10 57.33 30.18
C VAL A 439 -36.57 55.91 30.45
N ALA A 440 -37.89 55.64 30.44
CA ALA A 440 -38.40 54.28 30.69
C ALA A 440 -38.31 53.33 29.50
N VAL A 441 -38.26 53.84 28.27
CA VAL A 441 -38.17 52.98 27.06
C VAL A 441 -36.74 52.57 26.78
N ALA A 442 -35.71 53.34 27.15
CA ALA A 442 -34.30 52.97 26.93
C ALA A 442 -33.83 51.93 27.93
N MET A 443 -34.41 51.80 29.11
CA MET A 443 -34.04 50.78 30.11
C MET A 443 -34.70 49.40 29.85
N ALA A 444 -35.80 49.33 29.12
CA ALA A 444 -36.43 48.05 28.74
C ALA A 444 -35.71 47.32 27.61
N ALA A 445 -34.99 48.02 26.72
CA ALA A 445 -34.23 47.41 25.63
C ALA A 445 -32.92 46.78 26.10
N VAL A 446 -32.31 47.27 27.18
CA VAL A 446 -31.07 46.71 27.72
C VAL A 446 -31.30 45.44 28.55
N SER A 447 -32.49 45.29 29.15
CA SER A 447 -32.84 44.10 29.94
C SER A 447 -33.25 42.90 29.10
N LEU A 448 -33.66 43.08 27.84
CA LEU A 448 -33.99 41.96 26.92
C LEU A 448 -32.77 41.35 26.24
N LEU A 449 -31.67 42.09 26.09
CA LEU A 449 -30.40 41.57 25.54
C LEU A 449 -29.58 40.80 26.56
N GLY A 450 -29.77 41.05 27.86
CA GLY A 450 -29.11 40.31 28.95
C GLY A 450 -29.68 38.90 29.20
N ALA A 451 -30.98 38.71 28.91
CA ALA A 451 -31.66 37.42 29.15
C ALA A 451 -31.40 36.38 28.06
N ALA A 452 -31.04 36.78 26.83
CA ALA A 452 -30.73 35.88 25.74
C ALA A 452 -29.33 35.29 25.83
N ALA A 453 -28.42 35.91 26.57
CA ALA A 453 -27.03 35.43 26.74
C ALA A 453 -26.88 34.37 27.85
N VAL A 454 -27.86 34.26 28.77
CA VAL A 454 -27.80 33.31 29.90
C VAL A 454 -28.44 31.95 29.56
N LEU A 455 -29.27 31.88 28.52
CA LEU A 455 -29.95 30.64 28.10
C LEU A 455 -29.15 29.78 27.10
N ARG A 456 -27.94 30.20 26.69
CA ARG A 456 -27.03 29.44 25.84
C ARG A 456 -25.85 28.75 26.56
N ARG A 457 -25.91 28.73 27.91
CA ARG A 457 -24.95 27.96 28.72
C ARG A 457 -25.69 27.04 29.70
N LYS A 458 -26.36 26.06 29.15
CA LYS A 458 -26.62 24.78 29.85
C LYS A 458 -26.76 23.68 28.81
#